data_5c709c0f7840e8c3c36652091ea2feb6
#
_entry.id   5c709c0f7840e8c3c36652091ea2feb6
#
_cell.length_a   1.000
_cell.length_b   1.000
_cell.length_c   1.000
_cell.angle_alpha   90.00
_cell.angle_beta   90.00
_cell.angle_gamma   90.00
#
_symmetry.space_group_name_H-M   'P 1'
#
loop_
_entity.id
_entity.type
_entity.pdbx_description
1 polymer ?
#
loop_
_entity_poly.entity_id
_entity_poly.type
_entity_poly.pdbx_seq_one_letter_code
_entity_poly.pdbx_strand_id
1 'polypeptide(L)'
;MPAPLFTGSGVALVTPFDDGGVNEAVLRELVQFHLREGTNALIVNGSTGEATTMSPDEQRRAVEIVVDEAGRRIPVVVGCGGSDTAAVSALAANARAAAADGVLVSPPPYNKPPQRGIVAHYRKVMDAADLPCIVYNVPGRTACNILPETMETLAEDERVVGVKEASGDISQVAEICRRVADRVAVYSGNDDQVVPLMALGGMGVISVLANVAPADTSRMAMAFLEGDVAESRRLQLGLLPLIGALFREANPMPVKAGVRLLGFDVGPLRLPLVEPSDAVLAELRAAMTALGLLATS
;
A
#
# COMPACT_ATOMS: atom_id res chain seq x y z
N MET A 1 8.86 15.91 -14.67
CA MET A 1 7.83 15.15 -13.92
C MET A 1 7.18 16.08 -12.91
N PRO A 2 5.85 16.11 -12.80
CA PRO A 2 5.20 16.78 -11.67
C PRO A 2 5.70 16.18 -10.35
N ALA A 3 5.66 16.94 -9.25
CA ALA A 3 6.09 16.44 -7.96
C ALA A 3 5.25 15.22 -7.55
N PRO A 4 5.87 14.10 -7.16
CA PRO A 4 5.13 12.94 -6.68
C PRO A 4 4.40 13.26 -5.37
N LEU A 5 3.31 12.56 -5.05
CA LEU A 5 2.63 12.71 -3.76
C LEU A 5 3.58 12.45 -2.58
N PHE A 6 4.48 11.49 -2.74
CA PHE A 6 5.55 11.19 -1.80
C PHE A 6 6.71 10.48 -2.51
N THR A 7 7.85 10.40 -1.85
CA THR A 7 8.97 9.51 -2.19
C THR A 7 9.32 8.68 -0.96
N GLY A 8 9.98 7.54 -1.15
CA GLY A 8 10.33 6.68 -0.02
C GLY A 8 9.26 5.62 0.27
N SER A 9 8.87 5.47 1.52
CA SER A 9 7.97 4.39 1.97
C SER A 9 6.58 4.91 2.32
N GLY A 10 5.55 4.46 1.58
CA GLY A 10 4.16 4.55 1.98
C GLY A 10 3.70 3.25 2.62
N VAL A 11 3.09 3.29 3.80
CA VAL A 11 2.57 2.09 4.45
C VAL A 11 1.18 1.74 3.97
N ALA A 12 0.96 0.50 3.51
CA ALA A 12 -0.39 -0.06 3.35
C ALA A 12 -0.93 -0.42 4.74
N LEU A 13 -1.54 0.56 5.41
CA LEU A 13 -1.89 0.52 6.82
C LEU A 13 -2.90 -0.59 7.14
N VAL A 14 -2.66 -1.37 8.19
CA VAL A 14 -3.65 -2.29 8.75
C VAL A 14 -4.79 -1.52 9.42
N THR A 15 -5.99 -2.08 9.42
CA THR A 15 -7.12 -1.52 10.16
C THR A 15 -7.35 -2.32 11.44
N PRO A 16 -7.26 -1.69 12.62
CA PRO A 16 -7.62 -2.33 13.86
C PRO A 16 -9.14 -2.39 14.01
N PHE A 17 -9.66 -3.51 14.53
CA PHE A 17 -11.08 -3.73 14.79
C PHE A 17 -11.33 -4.09 16.24
N ASP A 18 -12.50 -3.72 16.72
CA ASP A 18 -13.10 -4.18 17.98
C ASP A 18 -14.57 -4.58 17.76
N ASP A 19 -15.30 -4.84 18.84
CA ASP A 19 -16.73 -5.20 18.79
C ASP A 19 -17.61 -4.09 18.21
N GLY A 20 -17.14 -2.84 18.22
CA GLY A 20 -17.83 -1.67 17.67
C GLY A 20 -17.51 -1.37 16.21
N GLY A 21 -16.56 -2.07 15.60
CA GLY A 21 -16.12 -1.83 14.23
C GLY A 21 -14.65 -1.42 14.13
N VAL A 22 -14.35 -0.27 13.55
CA VAL A 22 -12.97 0.27 13.49
C VAL A 22 -12.58 0.80 14.88
N ASN A 23 -11.49 0.24 15.45
CA ASN A 23 -10.94 0.71 16.72
C ASN A 23 -10.18 2.04 16.49
N GLU A 24 -10.86 3.15 16.75
CA GLU A 24 -10.32 4.50 16.51
C GLU A 24 -9.07 4.77 17.34
N ALA A 25 -9.05 4.39 18.61
CA ALA A 25 -7.92 4.68 19.51
C ALA A 25 -6.63 4.02 18.99
N VAL A 26 -6.71 2.73 18.66
CA VAL A 26 -5.55 1.99 18.14
C VAL A 26 -5.17 2.46 16.74
N LEU A 27 -6.14 2.86 15.89
CA LEU A 27 -5.83 3.40 14.57
C LEU A 27 -5.02 4.72 14.67
N ARG A 28 -5.38 5.59 15.62
CA ARG A 28 -4.61 6.82 15.91
C ARG A 28 -3.20 6.49 16.43
N GLU A 29 -3.08 5.51 17.33
CA GLU A 29 -1.77 5.04 17.82
C GLU A 29 -0.87 4.54 16.68
N LEU A 30 -1.42 3.78 15.74
CA LEU A 30 -0.69 3.31 14.55
C LEU A 30 -0.25 4.49 13.66
N VAL A 31 -1.10 5.49 13.43
CA VAL A 31 -0.69 6.69 12.69
C VAL A 31 0.46 7.41 13.38
N GLN A 32 0.40 7.61 14.71
CA GLN A 32 1.48 8.22 15.47
C GLN A 32 2.76 7.36 15.47
N PHE A 33 2.64 6.04 15.51
CA PHE A 33 3.77 5.13 15.34
C PHE A 33 4.48 5.37 14.01
N HIS A 34 3.73 5.38 12.89
CA HIS A 34 4.30 5.63 11.56
C HIS A 34 4.95 7.00 11.41
N LEU A 35 4.36 8.02 12.02
CA LEU A 35 4.92 9.38 12.00
C LEU A 35 6.25 9.46 12.77
N ARG A 36 6.37 8.78 13.92
CA ARG A 36 7.63 8.73 14.69
C ARG A 36 8.72 7.94 13.98
N GLU A 37 8.35 6.88 13.29
CA GLU A 37 9.29 5.97 12.61
C GLU A 37 9.67 6.44 11.19
N GLY A 38 9.21 7.61 10.76
CA GLY A 38 9.64 8.23 9.49
C GLY A 38 9.00 7.63 8.23
N THR A 39 7.80 7.07 8.35
CA THR A 39 6.97 6.70 7.17
C THR A 39 6.66 7.95 6.35
N ASN A 40 6.70 7.84 5.02
CA ASN A 40 6.56 8.98 4.11
C ASN A 40 5.13 9.20 3.59
N ALA A 41 4.25 8.19 3.67
CA ALA A 41 2.82 8.31 3.34
C ALA A 41 1.99 7.22 4.03
N LEU A 42 0.71 7.49 4.27
CA LEU A 42 -0.25 6.53 4.82
C LEU A 42 -1.25 6.12 3.73
N ILE A 43 -1.36 4.83 3.48
CA ILE A 43 -2.34 4.27 2.54
C ILE A 43 -3.42 3.54 3.35
N VAL A 44 -4.55 4.20 3.55
CA VAL A 44 -5.70 3.68 4.30
C VAL A 44 -6.68 2.97 3.37
N ASN A 45 -7.46 2.01 3.87
CA ASN A 45 -8.44 1.23 3.11
C ASN A 45 -7.87 0.48 1.89
N GLY A 46 -6.59 0.09 1.95
CA GLY A 46 -6.03 -0.85 0.99
C GLY A 46 -6.46 -2.30 1.28
N SER A 47 -5.97 -3.25 0.49
CA SER A 47 -6.17 -4.70 0.75
C SER A 47 -5.63 -5.11 2.12
N THR A 48 -4.51 -4.54 2.55
CA THR A 48 -3.90 -4.77 3.87
C THR A 48 -4.77 -4.22 5.00
N GLY A 49 -5.53 -3.15 4.75
CA GLY A 49 -6.49 -2.58 5.69
C GLY A 49 -7.85 -3.26 5.70
N GLU A 50 -8.00 -4.44 5.09
CA GLU A 50 -9.24 -5.23 5.06
C GLU A 50 -10.48 -4.48 4.54
N ALA A 51 -10.28 -3.51 3.63
CA ALA A 51 -11.37 -2.66 3.15
C ALA A 51 -12.55 -3.42 2.54
N THR A 52 -12.31 -4.60 1.97
CA THR A 52 -13.36 -5.44 1.35
C THR A 52 -14.34 -6.04 2.35
N THR A 53 -14.01 -6.06 3.64
CA THR A 53 -14.88 -6.55 4.74
C THR A 53 -15.44 -5.42 5.60
N MET A 54 -15.14 -4.18 5.24
CA MET A 54 -15.65 -2.99 5.90
C MET A 54 -16.91 -2.45 5.19
N SER A 55 -17.88 -1.98 5.98
CA SER A 55 -19.00 -1.22 5.42
C SER A 55 -18.51 0.14 4.85
N PRO A 56 -19.28 0.79 3.96
CA PRO A 56 -18.94 2.11 3.46
C PRO A 56 -18.75 3.16 4.57
N ASP A 57 -19.52 3.08 5.66
CA ASP A 57 -19.39 3.98 6.80
C ASP A 57 -18.11 3.74 7.59
N GLU A 58 -17.71 2.48 7.81
CA GLU A 58 -16.44 2.14 8.43
C GLU A 58 -15.25 2.60 7.58
N GLN A 59 -15.33 2.40 6.25
CA GLN A 59 -14.29 2.88 5.35
C GLN A 59 -14.15 4.39 5.41
N ARG A 60 -15.26 5.13 5.38
CA ARG A 60 -15.27 6.59 5.53
C ARG A 60 -14.68 7.00 6.87
N ARG A 61 -15.13 6.37 7.98
CA ARG A 61 -14.65 6.68 9.33
C ARG A 61 -13.16 6.46 9.47
N ALA A 62 -12.61 5.35 8.96
CA ALA A 62 -11.18 5.07 8.98
C ALA A 62 -10.38 6.17 8.25
N VAL A 63 -10.85 6.65 7.10
CA VAL A 63 -10.20 7.75 6.36
C VAL A 63 -10.22 9.03 7.19
N GLU A 64 -11.36 9.43 7.75
CA GLU A 64 -11.50 10.63 8.59
C GLU A 64 -10.52 10.60 9.77
N ILE A 65 -10.41 9.46 10.47
CA ILE A 65 -9.48 9.28 11.60
C ILE A 65 -8.03 9.45 11.15
N VAL A 66 -7.64 8.79 10.05
CA VAL A 66 -6.25 8.82 9.58
C VAL A 66 -5.88 10.22 9.07
N VAL A 67 -6.77 10.91 8.35
CA VAL A 67 -6.54 12.27 7.87
C VAL A 67 -6.41 13.26 9.04
N ASP A 68 -7.33 13.17 10.00
CA ASP A 68 -7.31 14.01 11.22
C ASP A 68 -6.01 13.78 12.00
N GLU A 69 -5.66 12.52 12.28
CA GLU A 69 -4.48 12.17 13.07
C GLU A 69 -3.16 12.47 12.34
N ALA A 70 -3.11 12.30 11.02
CA ALA A 70 -1.93 12.67 10.23
C ALA A 70 -1.66 14.17 10.27
N GLY A 71 -2.72 15.00 10.33
CA GLY A 71 -2.60 16.45 10.50
C GLY A 71 -1.76 17.10 9.41
N ARG A 72 -1.82 16.62 8.17
CA ARG A 72 -1.02 17.08 7.01
C ARG A 72 0.50 16.97 7.17
N ARG A 73 0.99 16.17 8.13
CA ARG A 73 2.44 15.94 8.33
C ARG A 73 3.02 15.07 7.23
N ILE A 74 2.25 14.11 6.74
CA ILE A 74 2.56 13.25 5.59
C ILE A 74 1.27 12.99 4.79
N PRO A 75 1.35 12.69 3.48
CA PRO A 75 0.18 12.44 2.65
C PRO A 75 -0.63 11.22 3.10
N VAL A 76 -1.96 11.34 3.01
CA VAL A 76 -2.92 10.25 3.19
C VAL A 76 -3.54 9.90 1.86
N VAL A 77 -3.36 8.67 1.42
CA VAL A 77 -3.87 8.12 0.16
C VAL A 77 -4.91 7.04 0.46
N VAL A 78 -6.08 7.11 -0.16
CA VAL A 78 -7.20 6.21 0.12
C VAL A 78 -7.27 5.10 -0.92
N GLY A 79 -7.24 3.85 -0.48
CA GLY A 79 -7.49 2.68 -1.31
C GLY A 79 -8.95 2.64 -1.78
N CYS A 80 -9.15 2.62 -3.10
CA CYS A 80 -10.46 2.52 -3.74
C CYS A 80 -10.45 1.32 -4.70
N GLY A 81 -11.13 0.25 -4.35
CA GLY A 81 -11.18 -0.96 -5.16
C GLY A 81 -12.54 -1.65 -5.09
N GLY A 82 -12.88 -2.36 -6.16
CA GLY A 82 -14.14 -3.10 -6.25
C GLY A 82 -14.47 -3.48 -7.67
N SER A 83 -15.42 -4.38 -7.84
CA SER A 83 -15.84 -4.89 -9.14
C SER A 83 -16.84 -3.97 -9.88
N ASP A 84 -17.47 -3.06 -9.14
CA ASP A 84 -18.44 -2.10 -9.65
C ASP A 84 -17.85 -0.69 -9.70
N THR A 85 -17.77 -0.12 -10.91
CA THR A 85 -17.23 1.22 -11.15
C THR A 85 -17.99 2.31 -10.39
N ALA A 86 -19.32 2.19 -10.25
CA ALA A 86 -20.13 3.19 -9.54
C ALA A 86 -19.82 3.18 -8.03
N ALA A 87 -19.70 1.99 -7.44
CA ALA A 87 -19.32 1.85 -6.04
C ALA A 87 -17.88 2.39 -5.77
N VAL A 88 -16.91 2.08 -6.65
CA VAL A 88 -15.54 2.59 -6.54
C VAL A 88 -15.50 4.12 -6.69
N SER A 89 -16.32 4.69 -7.60
CA SER A 89 -16.45 6.15 -7.76
C SER A 89 -16.99 6.81 -6.50
N ALA A 90 -17.96 6.18 -5.82
CA ALA A 90 -18.49 6.69 -4.55
C ALA A 90 -17.42 6.67 -3.43
N LEU A 91 -16.61 5.60 -3.34
CA LEU A 91 -15.49 5.54 -2.40
C LEU A 91 -14.47 6.65 -2.65
N ALA A 92 -14.15 6.90 -3.92
CA ALA A 92 -13.21 7.95 -4.31
C ALA A 92 -13.76 9.36 -4.01
N ALA A 93 -15.06 9.60 -4.20
CA ALA A 93 -15.70 10.84 -3.79
C ALA A 93 -15.70 11.03 -2.26
N ASN A 94 -15.87 9.95 -1.49
CA ASN A 94 -15.76 10.00 -0.02
C ASN A 94 -14.33 10.34 0.43
N ALA A 95 -13.29 9.84 -0.27
CA ALA A 95 -11.92 10.20 0.01
C ALA A 95 -11.68 11.72 -0.13
N ARG A 96 -12.22 12.34 -1.19
CA ARG A 96 -12.19 13.78 -1.39
C ARG A 96 -12.92 14.53 -0.26
N ALA A 97 -14.12 14.07 0.09
CA ALA A 97 -14.92 14.69 1.15
C ALA A 97 -14.22 14.66 2.51
N ALA A 98 -13.41 13.62 2.77
CA ALA A 98 -12.57 13.48 3.95
C ALA A 98 -11.22 14.24 3.87
N ALA A 99 -10.99 15.02 2.80
CA ALA A 99 -9.77 15.79 2.57
C ALA A 99 -8.48 14.94 2.49
N ALA A 100 -8.58 13.74 1.95
CA ALA A 100 -7.41 12.92 1.59
C ALA A 100 -6.59 13.58 0.48
N ASP A 101 -5.30 13.28 0.42
CA ASP A 101 -4.36 13.87 -0.55
C ASP A 101 -4.37 13.15 -1.91
N GLY A 102 -4.89 11.94 -1.97
CA GLY A 102 -4.99 11.16 -3.20
C GLY A 102 -5.75 9.86 -3.03
N VAL A 103 -5.93 9.15 -4.15
CA VAL A 103 -6.54 7.83 -4.18
C VAL A 103 -5.60 6.79 -4.80
N LEU A 104 -5.64 5.56 -4.28
CA LEU A 104 -4.99 4.38 -4.84
C LEU A 104 -6.08 3.47 -5.41
N VAL A 105 -6.16 3.38 -6.73
CA VAL A 105 -7.24 2.67 -7.42
C VAL A 105 -6.72 1.37 -8.03
N SER A 106 -7.36 0.23 -7.69
CA SER A 106 -7.07 -1.05 -8.34
C SER A 106 -8.02 -1.29 -9.52
N PRO A 107 -7.59 -2.06 -10.56
CA PRO A 107 -8.52 -2.48 -11.60
C PRO A 107 -9.61 -3.38 -11.01
N PRO A 108 -10.80 -3.44 -11.67
CA PRO A 108 -11.91 -4.26 -11.17
C PRO A 108 -11.50 -5.74 -11.03
N PRO A 109 -11.51 -6.31 -9.81
CA PRO A 109 -11.22 -7.72 -9.61
C PRO A 109 -12.37 -8.58 -10.15
N TYR A 110 -12.10 -9.87 -10.41
CA TYR A 110 -13.08 -10.87 -10.81
C TYR A 110 -13.66 -10.69 -12.23
N ASN A 111 -14.10 -9.47 -12.60
CA ASN A 111 -14.78 -9.18 -13.89
C ASN A 111 -13.84 -9.28 -15.10
N LYS A 112 -12.53 -9.19 -14.93
CA LYS A 112 -11.51 -9.28 -16.00
C LYS A 112 -11.84 -8.40 -17.22
N PRO A 113 -12.02 -7.08 -17.04
CA PRO A 113 -12.35 -6.20 -18.15
C PRO A 113 -11.20 -6.15 -19.16
N PRO A 114 -11.48 -5.92 -20.47
CA PRO A 114 -10.43 -5.65 -21.43
C PRO A 114 -9.74 -4.31 -21.13
N GLN A 115 -8.53 -4.07 -21.67
CA GLN A 115 -7.73 -2.88 -21.38
C GLN A 115 -8.51 -1.57 -21.57
N ARG A 116 -9.32 -1.45 -22.65
CA ARG A 116 -10.20 -0.30 -22.85
C ARG A 116 -11.24 -0.12 -21.74
N GLY A 117 -11.70 -1.20 -21.12
CA GLY A 117 -12.62 -1.18 -19.98
C GLY A 117 -11.92 -0.70 -18.71
N ILE A 118 -10.63 -1.07 -18.52
CA ILE A 118 -9.79 -0.57 -17.44
C ILE A 118 -9.65 0.96 -17.57
N VAL A 119 -9.29 1.47 -18.75
CA VAL A 119 -9.17 2.91 -19.00
C VAL A 119 -10.47 3.65 -18.70
N ALA A 120 -11.61 3.12 -19.16
CA ALA A 120 -12.93 3.72 -18.90
C ALA A 120 -13.27 3.74 -17.40
N HIS A 121 -12.94 2.66 -16.68
CA HIS A 121 -13.11 2.56 -15.22
C HIS A 121 -12.31 3.66 -14.50
N TYR A 122 -11.01 3.76 -14.77
CA TYR A 122 -10.14 4.76 -14.12
C TYR A 122 -10.60 6.19 -14.39
N ARG A 123 -10.93 6.53 -15.64
CA ARG A 123 -11.46 7.85 -16.00
C ARG A 123 -12.72 8.20 -15.20
N LYS A 124 -13.66 7.25 -15.10
CA LYS A 124 -14.90 7.47 -14.35
C LYS A 124 -14.65 7.65 -12.84
N VAL A 125 -13.73 6.88 -12.27
CA VAL A 125 -13.36 7.00 -10.85
C VAL A 125 -12.67 8.33 -10.59
N MET A 126 -11.72 8.73 -11.45
CA MET A 126 -11.02 10.02 -11.32
C MET A 126 -11.96 11.22 -11.49
N ASP A 127 -12.97 11.14 -12.35
CA ASP A 127 -14.01 12.18 -12.49
C ASP A 127 -14.80 12.38 -11.18
N ALA A 128 -15.02 11.31 -10.42
CA ALA A 128 -15.72 11.37 -9.15
C ALA A 128 -14.82 11.82 -8.00
N ALA A 129 -13.56 11.39 -8.00
CA ALA A 129 -12.58 11.73 -6.96
C ALA A 129 -12.14 13.19 -7.05
N ASP A 130 -11.78 13.65 -8.25
CA ASP A 130 -11.10 14.92 -8.50
C ASP A 130 -9.90 15.12 -7.55
N LEU A 131 -9.11 14.06 -7.41
CA LEU A 131 -7.91 13.93 -6.58
C LEU A 131 -6.78 13.29 -7.41
N PRO A 132 -5.52 13.51 -7.02
CA PRO A 132 -4.40 12.75 -7.53
C PRO A 132 -4.63 11.24 -7.40
N CYS A 133 -4.38 10.49 -8.48
CA CYS A 133 -4.62 9.05 -8.56
C CYS A 133 -3.31 8.27 -8.72
N ILE A 134 -3.09 7.29 -7.85
CA ILE A 134 -2.08 6.26 -8.03
C ILE A 134 -2.79 5.03 -8.61
N VAL A 135 -2.39 4.62 -9.79
CA VAL A 135 -2.88 3.38 -10.43
C VAL A 135 -2.26 2.18 -9.72
N TYR A 136 -3.06 1.18 -9.36
CA TYR A 136 -2.55 0.00 -8.66
C TYR A 136 -2.67 -1.26 -9.52
N ASN A 137 -1.57 -1.73 -10.07
CA ASN A 137 -1.52 -3.00 -10.80
C ASN A 137 -1.18 -4.16 -9.88
N VAL A 138 -2.10 -5.11 -9.70
CA VAL A 138 -1.93 -6.28 -8.82
C VAL A 138 -2.65 -7.51 -9.38
N PRO A 139 -2.15 -8.08 -10.49
CA PRO A 139 -2.83 -9.17 -11.19
C PRO A 139 -3.03 -10.44 -10.33
N GLY A 140 -2.14 -10.68 -9.36
CA GLY A 140 -2.28 -11.81 -8.43
C GLY A 140 -3.52 -11.73 -7.53
N ARG A 141 -4.10 -10.53 -7.33
CA ARG A 141 -5.33 -10.34 -6.55
C ARG A 141 -6.56 -10.10 -7.41
N THR A 142 -6.39 -9.39 -8.51
CA THR A 142 -7.52 -8.96 -9.37
C THR A 142 -7.79 -9.90 -10.52
N ALA A 143 -6.85 -10.78 -10.87
CA ALA A 143 -6.81 -11.56 -12.11
C ALA A 143 -6.89 -10.65 -13.38
N CYS A 144 -6.45 -9.39 -13.23
CA CYS A 144 -6.49 -8.36 -14.25
C CYS A 144 -5.15 -7.62 -14.25
N ASN A 145 -4.38 -7.71 -15.35
CA ASN A 145 -3.11 -7.02 -15.49
C ASN A 145 -3.29 -5.74 -16.30
N ILE A 146 -2.80 -4.62 -15.78
CA ILE A 146 -2.71 -3.36 -16.52
C ILE A 146 -1.43 -3.42 -17.35
N LEU A 147 -1.57 -3.52 -18.66
CA LEU A 147 -0.43 -3.60 -19.57
C LEU A 147 0.33 -2.25 -19.64
N PRO A 148 1.63 -2.25 -19.98
CA PRO A 148 2.41 -1.02 -20.08
C PRO A 148 1.81 0.03 -21.01
N GLU A 149 1.21 -0.39 -22.15
CA GLU A 149 0.50 0.50 -23.09
C GLU A 149 -0.76 1.14 -22.46
N THR A 150 -1.43 0.38 -21.61
CA THR A 150 -2.61 0.89 -20.88
C THR A 150 -2.18 1.88 -19.80
N MET A 151 -1.07 1.59 -19.10
CA MET A 151 -0.51 2.53 -18.14
C MET A 151 -0.08 3.84 -18.81
N GLU A 152 0.54 3.77 -20.00
CA GLU A 152 0.90 4.93 -20.80
C GLU A 152 -0.34 5.77 -21.18
N THR A 153 -1.42 5.12 -21.61
CA THR A 153 -2.71 5.78 -21.92
C THR A 153 -3.32 6.44 -20.67
N LEU A 154 -3.24 5.79 -19.50
CA LEU A 154 -3.71 6.37 -18.25
C LEU A 154 -2.88 7.57 -17.83
N ALA A 155 -1.56 7.53 -18.03
CA ALA A 155 -0.63 8.61 -17.69
C ALA A 155 -0.75 9.85 -18.59
N GLU A 156 -1.62 9.84 -19.61
CA GLU A 156 -2.02 11.05 -20.37
C GLU A 156 -2.95 11.97 -19.56
N ASP A 157 -3.63 11.44 -18.54
CA ASP A 157 -4.46 12.21 -17.63
C ASP A 157 -3.60 12.76 -16.50
N GLU A 158 -3.52 14.08 -16.34
CA GLU A 158 -2.70 14.78 -15.35
C GLU A 158 -3.03 14.41 -13.90
N ARG A 159 -4.21 13.86 -13.66
CA ARG A 159 -4.61 13.34 -12.33
C ARG A 159 -3.89 12.03 -11.98
N VAL A 160 -3.37 11.30 -12.96
CA VAL A 160 -2.55 10.11 -12.71
C VAL A 160 -1.14 10.57 -12.34
N VAL A 161 -0.82 10.49 -11.06
CA VAL A 161 0.46 10.95 -10.50
C VAL A 161 1.42 9.82 -10.15
N GLY A 162 0.95 8.58 -10.20
CA GLY A 162 1.79 7.43 -9.89
C GLY A 162 1.18 6.09 -10.31
N VAL A 163 2.03 5.07 -10.25
CA VAL A 163 1.64 3.66 -10.34
C VAL A 163 2.28 2.87 -9.21
N LYS A 164 1.46 2.08 -8.50
CA LYS A 164 1.92 1.00 -7.62
C LYS A 164 1.96 -0.29 -8.45
N GLU A 165 3.15 -0.75 -8.77
CA GLU A 165 3.34 -1.95 -9.59
C GLU A 165 3.62 -3.17 -8.69
N ALA A 166 2.74 -4.16 -8.76
CA ALA A 166 2.77 -5.37 -7.96
C ALA A 166 2.51 -6.64 -8.79
N SER A 167 2.89 -6.65 -10.08
CA SER A 167 2.82 -7.84 -10.92
C SER A 167 3.83 -8.91 -10.51
N GLY A 168 4.95 -8.50 -9.91
CA GLY A 168 6.09 -9.38 -9.67
C GLY A 168 6.98 -9.59 -10.91
N ASP A 169 6.61 -9.03 -12.05
CA ASP A 169 7.36 -9.12 -13.31
C ASP A 169 8.25 -7.89 -13.50
N ILE A 170 9.54 -8.05 -13.21
CA ILE A 170 10.52 -6.96 -13.33
C ILE A 170 10.69 -6.49 -14.78
N SER A 171 10.43 -7.33 -15.77
CA SER A 171 10.45 -6.94 -17.18
C SER A 171 9.29 -6.01 -17.52
N GLN A 172 8.09 -6.27 -16.97
CA GLN A 172 6.96 -5.35 -17.07
C GLN A 172 7.23 -4.04 -16.34
N VAL A 173 7.85 -4.09 -15.15
CA VAL A 173 8.29 -2.89 -14.41
C VAL A 173 9.21 -2.04 -15.29
N ALA A 174 10.22 -2.64 -15.93
CA ALA A 174 11.15 -1.92 -16.80
C ALA A 174 10.43 -1.24 -17.97
N GLU A 175 9.47 -1.92 -18.59
CA GLU A 175 8.70 -1.37 -19.70
C GLU A 175 7.76 -0.25 -19.25
N ILE A 176 7.13 -0.35 -18.08
CA ILE A 176 6.36 0.74 -17.47
C ILE A 176 7.26 1.94 -17.19
N CYS A 177 8.40 1.75 -16.53
CA CYS A 177 9.35 2.84 -16.26
C CYS A 177 9.79 3.53 -17.54
N ARG A 178 10.14 2.76 -18.58
CA ARG A 178 10.54 3.32 -19.88
C ARG A 178 9.46 4.21 -20.51
N ARG A 179 8.19 3.88 -20.33
CA ARG A 179 7.06 4.61 -20.93
C ARG A 179 6.60 5.80 -20.12
N VAL A 180 6.63 5.72 -18.78
CA VAL A 180 5.91 6.70 -17.95
C VAL A 180 6.70 7.31 -16.80
N ALA A 181 7.93 6.85 -16.48
CA ALA A 181 8.66 7.35 -15.31
C ALA A 181 9.10 8.83 -15.42
N ASP A 182 9.01 9.44 -16.58
CA ASP A 182 9.20 10.88 -16.81
C ASP A 182 7.94 11.71 -16.47
N ARG A 183 6.77 11.07 -16.35
CA ARG A 183 5.46 11.70 -16.13
C ARG A 183 4.84 11.36 -14.78
N VAL A 184 4.97 10.12 -14.32
CA VAL A 184 4.34 9.62 -13.08
C VAL A 184 5.35 8.89 -12.19
N ALA A 185 5.16 8.93 -10.89
CA ALA A 185 5.98 8.18 -9.94
C ALA A 185 5.69 6.67 -10.02
N VAL A 186 6.74 5.85 -10.04
CA VAL A 186 6.60 4.38 -10.00
C VAL A 186 6.98 3.88 -8.61
N TYR A 187 6.06 3.19 -7.95
CA TYR A 187 6.26 2.61 -6.62
C TYR A 187 6.22 1.08 -6.70
N SER A 188 7.11 0.41 -5.99
CA SER A 188 6.97 -1.03 -5.79
C SER A 188 5.74 -1.34 -4.94
N GLY A 189 4.96 -2.34 -5.37
CA GLY A 189 3.92 -2.93 -4.55
C GLY A 189 4.37 -4.23 -3.87
N ASN A 190 5.60 -4.67 -4.17
CA ASN A 190 6.24 -5.88 -3.66
C ASN A 190 7.47 -5.49 -2.82
N ASP A 191 7.45 -5.82 -1.54
CA ASP A 191 8.51 -5.45 -0.59
C ASP A 191 9.88 -6.09 -0.93
N ASP A 192 9.88 -7.25 -1.59
CA ASP A 192 11.09 -7.95 -2.06
C ASP A 192 11.70 -7.36 -3.35
N GLN A 193 11.01 -6.44 -4.02
CA GLN A 193 11.43 -5.85 -5.29
C GLN A 193 11.66 -4.33 -5.25
N VAL A 194 11.80 -3.75 -4.05
CA VAL A 194 11.95 -2.29 -3.91
C VAL A 194 13.21 -1.79 -4.61
N VAL A 195 14.38 -2.30 -4.23
CA VAL A 195 15.67 -1.88 -4.81
C VAL A 195 15.77 -2.17 -6.30
N PRO A 196 15.41 -3.36 -6.82
CA PRO A 196 15.36 -3.60 -8.26
C PRO A 196 14.47 -2.62 -9.02
N LEU A 197 13.28 -2.30 -8.51
CA LEU A 197 12.38 -1.35 -9.15
C LEU A 197 12.93 0.08 -9.09
N MET A 198 13.51 0.50 -7.97
CA MET A 198 14.13 1.82 -7.85
C MET A 198 15.33 1.99 -8.78
N ALA A 199 16.08 0.92 -9.06
CA ALA A 199 17.16 0.93 -10.04
C ALA A 199 16.67 1.19 -11.47
N LEU A 200 15.40 0.97 -11.76
CA LEU A 200 14.74 1.29 -13.04
C LEU A 200 14.10 2.69 -13.06
N GLY A 201 14.28 3.50 -12.01
CA GLY A 201 13.73 4.85 -11.92
C GLY A 201 12.52 4.98 -10.98
N GLY A 202 12.25 3.98 -10.16
CA GLY A 202 11.18 4.04 -9.15
C GLY A 202 11.48 5.04 -8.03
N MET A 203 10.42 5.53 -7.38
CA MET A 203 10.47 6.57 -6.35
C MET A 203 10.26 6.03 -4.91
N GLY A 204 10.05 4.72 -4.77
CA GLY A 204 9.83 4.12 -3.45
C GLY A 204 8.91 2.90 -3.48
N VAL A 205 8.21 2.67 -2.38
CA VAL A 205 7.36 1.50 -2.16
C VAL A 205 6.04 1.87 -1.47
N ILE A 206 4.97 1.15 -1.81
CA ILE A 206 3.74 1.09 -1.01
C ILE A 206 3.70 -0.29 -0.35
N SER A 207 4.10 -0.35 0.90
CA SER A 207 4.66 -1.49 1.61
C SER A 207 3.69 -2.16 2.57
N VAL A 208 3.75 -3.48 2.67
CA VAL A 208 3.19 -4.27 3.78
C VAL A 208 4.19 -4.36 4.94
N LEU A 209 5.47 -4.58 4.63
CA LEU A 209 6.56 -4.66 5.59
C LEU A 209 6.62 -3.43 6.51
N ALA A 210 6.33 -2.25 5.99
CA ALA A 210 6.34 -0.99 6.74
C ALA A 210 5.40 -0.99 7.96
N ASN A 211 4.38 -1.85 8.03
CA ASN A 211 3.53 -1.97 9.23
C ASN A 211 4.31 -2.50 10.46
N VAL A 212 5.38 -3.27 10.26
CA VAL A 212 6.16 -3.89 11.35
C VAL A 212 7.60 -3.40 11.41
N ALA A 213 8.15 -2.87 10.31
CA ALA A 213 9.51 -2.34 10.24
C ALA A 213 9.53 -1.01 9.45
N PRO A 214 8.80 0.02 9.93
CA PRO A 214 8.65 1.28 9.18
C PRO A 214 9.97 2.02 8.98
N ALA A 215 10.82 2.13 10.00
CA ALA A 215 12.09 2.84 9.92
C ALA A 215 13.04 2.20 8.90
N ASP A 216 13.20 0.88 8.94
CA ASP A 216 14.06 0.15 7.99
C ASP A 216 13.53 0.23 6.56
N THR A 217 12.20 0.14 6.39
CA THR A 217 11.57 0.26 5.06
C THR A 217 11.75 1.65 4.48
N SER A 218 11.55 2.69 5.29
CA SER A 218 11.80 4.08 4.88
C SER A 218 13.29 4.29 4.57
N ARG A 219 14.18 3.85 5.46
CA ARG A 219 15.63 3.98 5.25
C ARG A 219 16.09 3.25 3.99
N MET A 220 15.57 2.04 3.70
CA MET A 220 15.89 1.30 2.48
C MET A 220 15.60 2.12 1.23
N ALA A 221 14.42 2.71 1.14
CA ALA A 221 14.03 3.50 -0.03
C ALA A 221 14.77 4.85 -0.08
N MET A 222 14.88 5.55 1.05
CA MET A 222 15.54 6.86 1.10
C MET A 222 17.05 6.77 0.82
N ALA A 223 17.74 5.75 1.34
CA ALA A 223 19.16 5.52 1.03
C ALA A 223 19.40 5.39 -0.48
N PHE A 224 18.51 4.70 -1.21
CA PHE A 224 18.62 4.61 -2.66
C PHE A 224 18.51 5.99 -3.33
N LEU A 225 17.51 6.80 -2.94
CA LEU A 225 17.28 8.14 -3.47
C LEU A 225 18.43 9.10 -3.15
N GLU A 226 19.08 8.92 -2.01
CA GLU A 226 20.26 9.67 -1.57
C GLU A 226 21.56 9.22 -2.26
N GLY A 227 21.53 8.14 -3.05
CA GLY A 227 22.68 7.57 -3.75
C GLY A 227 23.46 6.52 -2.96
N ASP A 228 23.06 6.20 -1.73
CA ASP A 228 23.64 5.12 -0.92
C ASP A 228 23.01 3.76 -1.29
N VAL A 229 23.31 3.34 -2.53
CA VAL A 229 22.79 2.05 -3.05
C VAL A 229 23.32 0.86 -2.26
N ALA A 230 24.48 0.97 -1.62
CA ALA A 230 25.06 -0.11 -0.83
C ALA A 230 24.21 -0.36 0.41
N GLU A 231 23.82 0.68 1.12
CA GLU A 231 22.95 0.59 2.31
C GLU A 231 21.55 0.12 1.93
N SER A 232 20.97 0.68 0.88
CA SER A 232 19.66 0.26 0.37
C SER A 232 19.62 -1.24 0.05
N ARG A 233 20.66 -1.74 -0.66
CA ARG A 233 20.80 -3.18 -0.96
C ARG A 233 20.99 -4.01 0.30
N ARG A 234 21.79 -3.56 1.27
CA ARG A 234 22.01 -4.25 2.53
C ARG A 234 20.68 -4.44 3.29
N LEU A 235 19.87 -3.38 3.37
CA LEU A 235 18.55 -3.41 4.00
C LEU A 235 17.60 -4.33 3.24
N GLN A 236 17.50 -4.21 1.91
CA GLN A 236 16.66 -5.09 1.09
C GLN A 236 16.94 -6.57 1.37
N LEU A 237 18.21 -6.97 1.32
CA LEU A 237 18.60 -8.37 1.53
C LEU A 237 18.40 -8.83 2.98
N GLY A 238 18.68 -7.96 3.94
CA GLY A 238 18.48 -8.25 5.37
C GLY A 238 17.01 -8.41 5.77
N LEU A 239 16.11 -7.72 5.09
CA LEU A 239 14.67 -7.76 5.35
C LEU A 239 13.95 -8.93 4.65
N LEU A 240 14.59 -9.62 3.68
CA LEU A 240 13.95 -10.73 2.94
C LEU A 240 13.36 -11.84 3.83
N PRO A 241 14.01 -12.28 4.92
CA PRO A 241 13.39 -13.28 5.79
C PRO A 241 12.07 -12.82 6.41
N LEU A 242 11.99 -11.57 6.86
CA LEU A 242 10.76 -11.00 7.40
C LEU A 242 9.70 -10.82 6.31
N ILE A 243 10.08 -10.32 5.13
CA ILE A 243 9.19 -10.22 3.98
C ILE A 243 8.62 -11.61 3.63
N GLY A 244 9.46 -12.64 3.58
CA GLY A 244 9.02 -14.01 3.33
C GLY A 244 7.98 -14.49 4.34
N ALA A 245 8.18 -14.24 5.64
CA ALA A 245 7.24 -14.60 6.69
C ALA A 245 5.91 -13.85 6.57
N LEU A 246 5.94 -12.56 6.21
CA LEU A 246 4.75 -11.72 6.03
C LEU A 246 3.86 -12.13 4.85
N PHE A 247 4.42 -12.83 3.86
CA PHE A 247 3.71 -13.31 2.67
C PHE A 247 3.59 -14.83 2.59
N ARG A 248 3.90 -15.55 3.68
CA ARG A 248 3.75 -17.02 3.73
C ARG A 248 2.30 -17.46 3.61
N GLU A 249 1.38 -16.67 4.14
CA GLU A 249 -0.05 -16.78 3.96
C GLU A 249 -0.62 -15.47 3.40
N ALA A 250 -1.91 -15.47 3.08
CA ALA A 250 -2.54 -14.31 2.46
C ALA A 250 -2.42 -13.05 3.32
N ASN A 251 -1.83 -11.98 2.77
CA ASN A 251 -1.85 -10.66 3.40
C ASN A 251 -3.30 -10.13 3.48
N PRO A 252 -3.77 -9.63 4.68
CA PRO A 252 -2.98 -9.16 5.81
C PRO A 252 -2.83 -10.13 7.00
N MET A 253 -3.11 -11.42 6.87
CA MET A 253 -3.10 -12.34 8.00
C MET A 253 -1.78 -12.28 8.81
N PRO A 254 -0.58 -12.51 8.21
CA PRO A 254 0.66 -12.46 8.98
C PRO A 254 1.03 -11.04 9.44
N VAL A 255 0.79 -10.00 8.63
CA VAL A 255 1.20 -8.64 9.02
C VAL A 255 0.38 -8.11 10.19
N LYS A 256 -0.92 -8.39 10.25
CA LYS A 256 -1.76 -7.99 11.39
C LYS A 256 -1.32 -8.69 12.68
N ALA A 257 -0.93 -9.98 12.58
CA ALA A 257 -0.30 -10.70 13.69
C ALA A 257 1.05 -10.07 14.09
N GLY A 258 1.87 -9.66 13.13
CA GLY A 258 3.13 -8.94 13.37
C GLY A 258 2.93 -7.62 14.12
N VAL A 259 1.95 -6.83 13.74
CA VAL A 259 1.61 -5.58 14.44
C VAL A 259 1.14 -5.85 15.88
N ARG A 260 0.39 -6.95 16.08
CA ARG A 260 0.02 -7.40 17.44
C ARG A 260 1.25 -7.81 18.26
N LEU A 261 2.25 -8.45 17.66
CA LEU A 261 3.51 -8.79 18.34
C LEU A 261 4.30 -7.55 18.75
N LEU A 262 4.15 -6.42 18.08
CA LEU A 262 4.72 -5.13 18.51
C LEU A 262 3.97 -4.49 19.68
N GLY A 263 2.86 -5.07 20.14
CA GLY A 263 2.10 -4.62 21.30
C GLY A 263 0.84 -3.79 20.97
N PHE A 264 0.47 -3.62 19.69
CA PHE A 264 -0.77 -2.93 19.33
C PHE A 264 -1.97 -3.88 19.38
N ASP A 265 -3.05 -3.48 20.03
CA ASP A 265 -4.30 -4.25 20.07
C ASP A 265 -5.13 -4.03 18.79
N VAL A 266 -4.69 -4.62 17.70
CA VAL A 266 -5.34 -4.47 16.38
C VAL A 266 -6.60 -5.32 16.22
N GLY A 267 -6.98 -6.09 17.24
CA GLY A 267 -8.17 -6.92 17.21
C GLY A 267 -8.12 -8.08 16.20
N PRO A 268 -9.26 -8.73 15.94
CA PRO A 268 -9.32 -9.90 15.05
C PRO A 268 -9.26 -9.52 13.57
N LEU A 269 -8.97 -10.52 12.75
CA LEU A 269 -9.24 -10.48 11.31
C LEU A 269 -10.73 -10.70 11.07
N ARG A 270 -11.27 -10.15 10.00
CA ARG A 270 -12.67 -10.37 9.58
C ARG A 270 -12.73 -11.47 8.52
N LEU A 271 -13.68 -12.39 8.66
CA LEU A 271 -13.90 -13.43 7.66
C LEU A 271 -14.09 -12.84 6.25
N PRO A 272 -13.54 -13.49 5.20
CA PRO A 272 -12.99 -14.86 5.17
C PRO A 272 -11.54 -15.01 5.67
N LEU A 273 -10.90 -13.93 6.10
CA LEU A 273 -9.55 -13.98 6.67
C LEU A 273 -9.60 -14.55 8.10
N VAL A 274 -8.57 -15.30 8.44
CA VAL A 274 -8.42 -15.97 9.74
C VAL A 274 -7.03 -15.72 10.30
N GLU A 275 -6.80 -16.05 11.57
CA GLU A 275 -5.46 -15.97 12.15
C GLU A 275 -4.48 -16.86 11.39
N PRO A 276 -3.23 -16.42 11.19
CA PRO A 276 -2.21 -17.25 10.55
C PRO A 276 -1.92 -18.50 11.37
N SER A 277 -1.43 -19.56 10.71
CA SER A 277 -1.08 -20.81 11.38
C SER A 277 0.04 -20.62 12.39
N ASP A 278 0.11 -21.51 13.40
CA ASP A 278 1.16 -21.47 14.42
C ASP A 278 2.57 -21.52 13.81
N ALA A 279 2.73 -22.27 12.72
CA ALA A 279 4.01 -22.34 12.01
C ALA A 279 4.41 -20.96 11.42
N VAL A 280 3.47 -20.23 10.82
CA VAL A 280 3.72 -18.89 10.27
C VAL A 280 3.96 -17.89 11.41
N LEU A 281 3.23 -17.99 12.50
CA LEU A 281 3.45 -17.14 13.69
C LEU A 281 4.85 -17.35 14.28
N ALA A 282 5.32 -18.60 14.34
CA ALA A 282 6.67 -18.90 14.83
C ALA A 282 7.76 -18.35 13.88
N GLU A 283 7.59 -18.53 12.56
CA GLU A 283 8.49 -17.97 11.54
C GLU A 283 8.54 -16.44 11.61
N LEU A 284 7.38 -15.80 11.71
CA LEU A 284 7.26 -14.35 11.81
C LEU A 284 7.94 -13.80 13.07
N ARG A 285 7.68 -14.42 14.25
CA ARG A 285 8.32 -14.05 15.50
C ARG A 285 9.83 -14.17 15.43
N ALA A 286 10.34 -15.28 14.89
CA ALA A 286 11.79 -15.51 14.73
C ALA A 286 12.42 -14.43 13.82
N ALA A 287 11.78 -14.11 12.68
CA ALA A 287 12.28 -13.09 11.77
C ALA A 287 12.27 -11.68 12.41
N MET A 288 11.21 -11.32 13.13
CA MET A 288 11.12 -10.03 13.85
C MET A 288 12.14 -9.93 14.98
N THR A 289 12.37 -11.02 15.73
CA THR A 289 13.40 -11.06 16.79
C THR A 289 14.81 -10.93 16.22
N ALA A 290 15.11 -11.61 15.11
CA ALA A 290 16.42 -11.51 14.44
C ALA A 290 16.77 -10.11 13.96
N LEU A 291 15.75 -9.28 13.66
CA LEU A 291 15.89 -7.87 13.29
C LEU A 291 15.85 -6.92 14.50
N GLY A 292 15.72 -7.44 15.72
CA GLY A 292 15.63 -6.62 16.93
C GLY A 292 14.32 -5.86 17.10
N LEU A 293 13.29 -6.21 16.34
CA LEU A 293 11.94 -5.61 16.44
C LEU A 293 11.17 -6.12 17.67
N LEU A 294 11.56 -7.28 18.19
CA LEU A 294 11.04 -7.86 19.43
C LEU A 294 12.17 -8.10 20.40
N ALA A 295 11.88 -7.94 21.72
CA ALA A 295 12.84 -8.31 22.76
C ALA A 295 13.15 -9.81 22.69
N THR A 296 14.41 -10.17 22.89
CA THR A 296 14.80 -11.57 23.10
C THR A 296 14.25 -12.04 24.43
N SER A 297 13.35 -13.02 24.41
CA SER A 297 12.79 -13.67 25.61
C SER A 297 13.84 -14.52 26.30
#